data_ee831d5c7740a9febe7213e13da44443
#
_entry.id   ee831d5c7740a9febe7213e13da44443
#
_cell.length_a   1.000
_cell.length_b   1.000
_cell.length_c   1.000
_cell.angle_alpha   90.00
_cell.angle_beta   90.00
_cell.angle_gamma   90.00
#
_symmetry.space_group_name_H-M   'P 1'
#
loop_
_entity.id
_entity.type
_entity.pdbx_description
1 polymer ?
#
loop_
_entity_poly.entity_id
_entity_poly.type
_entity_poly.pdbx_seq_one_letter_code
_entity_poly.pdbx_strand_id
1 'polypeptide(L)'
;MVFNHEGQRVPQVTFWMFAEGGWYGLSTAELFDHKTVVAFAVPGAFAYPCSSIQLLGYNEYAQVFRTNGVDEILCISVNDPFSLTTWAQTEGADQVHFIPDVNGDFTREMKMMVNLSSQGMGYRSWRYSMLVRDGVIEKMFVEREAVGTIPVVSNAETMLNYINPEAEKPEQTVVLMQLWRTILS
;
A
#
# COMPACT_ATOMS: atom_id res chain seq x y z
N MET A 1 -6.02 0.33 19.46
CA MET A 1 -5.88 -1.14 19.40
C MET A 1 -5.63 -1.45 17.94
N VAL A 2 -4.46 -1.94 17.61
CA VAL A 2 -4.11 -2.30 16.23
C VAL A 2 -4.71 -3.68 15.96
N PHE A 3 -5.54 -3.80 14.94
CA PHE A 3 -6.15 -5.08 14.57
C PHE A 3 -5.19 -5.85 13.67
N ASN A 4 -4.93 -7.11 14.00
CA ASN A 4 -4.23 -8.05 13.13
C ASN A 4 -5.26 -8.99 12.52
N HIS A 5 -5.27 -9.09 11.19
CA HIS A 5 -6.19 -9.93 10.42
C HIS A 5 -5.52 -11.16 9.80
N GLU A 6 -4.33 -11.55 10.27
CA GLU A 6 -3.65 -12.76 9.80
C GLU A 6 -4.56 -13.99 9.96
N GLY A 7 -4.62 -14.82 8.93
CA GLY A 7 -5.49 -15.99 8.82
C GLY A 7 -6.93 -15.70 8.36
N GLN A 8 -7.33 -14.45 8.20
CA GLN A 8 -8.66 -14.07 7.71
C GLN A 8 -8.62 -13.78 6.20
N ARG A 9 -9.76 -13.97 5.53
CA ARG A 9 -9.90 -13.51 4.15
C ARG A 9 -10.02 -11.99 4.12
N VAL A 10 -9.52 -11.38 3.03
CA VAL A 10 -9.75 -9.96 2.76
C VAL A 10 -11.25 -9.66 2.65
N PRO A 11 -11.71 -8.48 3.08
CA PRO A 11 -13.10 -8.07 2.95
C PRO A 11 -13.56 -8.09 1.50
N GLN A 12 -14.82 -8.47 1.28
CA GLN A 12 -15.43 -8.48 -0.05
C GLN A 12 -16.07 -7.12 -0.33
N VAL A 13 -15.36 -6.32 -1.13
CA VAL A 13 -15.81 -4.98 -1.57
C VAL A 13 -15.59 -4.80 -3.06
N THR A 14 -16.14 -3.74 -3.62
CA THR A 14 -15.90 -3.29 -4.99
C THR A 14 -15.22 -1.93 -4.96
N PHE A 15 -14.07 -1.83 -5.57
CA PHE A 15 -13.36 -0.56 -5.78
C PHE A 15 -13.84 0.09 -7.09
N TRP A 16 -14.05 1.39 -7.06
CA TRP A 16 -14.48 2.15 -8.24
C TRP A 16 -13.28 2.76 -8.95
N MET A 17 -13.00 2.22 -10.12
CA MET A 17 -11.90 2.61 -10.99
C MET A 17 -12.40 3.52 -12.10
N PHE A 18 -11.50 4.32 -12.68
CA PHE A 18 -11.79 5.11 -13.87
C PHE A 18 -10.70 4.91 -14.91
N ALA A 19 -11.08 4.40 -16.08
CA ALA A 19 -10.19 4.24 -17.23
C ALA A 19 -10.97 4.35 -18.53
N GLU A 20 -10.29 4.74 -19.61
CA GLU A 20 -10.88 4.84 -20.96
C GLU A 20 -12.16 5.69 -21.03
N GLY A 21 -12.25 6.72 -20.16
CA GLY A 21 -13.39 7.63 -20.10
C GLY A 21 -14.62 7.08 -19.38
N GLY A 22 -14.53 5.94 -18.70
CA GLY A 22 -15.64 5.32 -17.99
C GLY A 22 -15.29 4.81 -16.59
N TRP A 23 -16.33 4.70 -15.75
CA TRP A 23 -16.27 4.07 -14.43
C TRP A 23 -16.51 2.57 -14.56
N TYR A 24 -15.74 1.77 -13.80
CA TYR A 24 -15.99 0.35 -13.66
C TYR A 24 -15.66 -0.12 -12.22
N GLY A 25 -16.31 -1.20 -11.81
CA GLY A 25 -16.07 -1.84 -10.52
C GLY A 25 -14.99 -2.91 -10.64
N LEU A 26 -14.06 -2.94 -9.68
CA LEU A 26 -13.05 -3.98 -9.53
C LEU A 26 -13.24 -4.62 -8.15
N SER A 27 -13.59 -5.89 -8.11
CA SER A 27 -13.83 -6.61 -6.87
C SER A 27 -12.54 -7.05 -6.18
N THR A 28 -12.60 -7.24 -4.87
CA THR A 28 -11.50 -7.86 -4.11
C THR A 28 -11.19 -9.27 -4.59
N ALA A 29 -12.17 -10.03 -5.07
CA ALA A 29 -11.94 -11.35 -5.64
C ALA A 29 -11.03 -11.29 -6.87
N GLU A 30 -11.27 -10.35 -7.80
CA GLU A 30 -10.43 -10.15 -8.99
C GLU A 30 -9.01 -9.74 -8.65
N LEU A 31 -8.82 -9.01 -7.53
CA LEU A 31 -7.50 -8.56 -7.08
C LEU A 31 -6.71 -9.66 -6.36
N PHE A 32 -7.37 -10.51 -5.57
CA PHE A 32 -6.69 -11.36 -4.60
C PHE A 32 -6.87 -12.86 -4.80
N ASP A 33 -7.97 -13.33 -5.45
CA ASP A 33 -8.20 -14.78 -5.60
C ASP A 33 -7.20 -15.38 -6.60
N HIS A 34 -6.67 -16.54 -6.23
CA HIS A 34 -5.66 -17.30 -6.99
C HIS A 34 -4.34 -16.57 -7.24
N LYS A 35 -4.04 -15.54 -6.46
CA LYS A 35 -2.82 -14.73 -6.56
C LYS A 35 -2.09 -14.65 -5.22
N THR A 36 -0.78 -14.43 -5.31
CA THR A 36 0.05 -13.96 -4.20
C THR A 36 0.23 -12.45 -4.36
N VAL A 37 -0.33 -11.69 -3.45
CA VAL A 37 -0.39 -10.22 -3.53
C VAL A 37 0.31 -9.60 -2.32
N VAL A 38 1.21 -8.66 -2.58
CA VAL A 38 1.68 -7.73 -1.57
C VAL A 38 0.84 -6.47 -1.68
N ALA A 39 0.11 -6.13 -0.64
CA ALA A 39 -0.65 -4.89 -0.60
C ALA A 39 -0.19 -4.01 0.55
N PHE A 40 -0.12 -2.70 0.32
CA PHE A 40 0.15 -1.73 1.37
C PHE A 40 -0.86 -0.58 1.31
N ALA A 41 -1.18 -0.03 2.48
CA ALA A 41 -2.08 1.10 2.59
C ALA A 41 -1.37 2.32 3.14
N VAL A 42 -1.75 3.47 2.61
CA VAL A 42 -1.23 4.78 3.02
C VAL A 42 -2.37 5.69 3.48
N PRO A 43 -2.10 6.66 4.37
CA PRO A 43 -3.11 7.62 4.80
C PRO A 43 -3.62 8.53 3.68
N GLY A 44 -2.84 8.70 2.62
CA GLY A 44 -3.25 9.46 1.46
C GLY A 44 -2.13 9.64 0.44
N ALA A 45 -2.54 9.85 -0.81
CA ALA A 45 -1.67 10.36 -1.85
C ALA A 45 -1.08 11.71 -1.43
N PHE A 46 0.14 12.00 -1.84
CA PHE A 46 0.84 13.25 -1.52
C PHE A 46 1.03 13.53 -0.01
N ALA A 47 0.76 12.57 0.89
CA ALA A 47 1.11 12.70 2.30
C ALA A 47 2.64 12.54 2.48
N TYR A 48 3.36 13.53 1.93
CA TYR A 48 4.81 13.61 1.91
C TYR A 48 5.37 13.86 3.33
N PRO A 49 6.55 13.31 3.67
CA PRO A 49 7.38 12.42 2.84
C PRO A 49 7.01 10.93 3.00
N CYS A 50 6.23 10.58 4.00
CA CYS A 50 6.09 9.19 4.46
C CYS A 50 5.39 8.28 3.44
N SER A 51 4.33 8.78 2.76
CA SER A 51 3.62 7.99 1.75
C SER A 51 4.48 7.77 0.51
N SER A 52 5.22 8.79 0.07
CA SER A 52 6.15 8.68 -1.06
C SER A 52 7.28 7.69 -0.77
N ILE A 53 7.86 7.69 0.44
CA ILE A 53 8.91 6.73 0.83
C ILE A 53 8.38 5.30 0.78
N GLN A 54 7.18 5.05 1.32
CA GLN A 54 6.60 3.71 1.28
C GLN A 54 6.34 3.26 -0.16
N LEU A 55 5.74 4.12 -0.98
CA LEU A 55 5.45 3.86 -2.38
C LEU A 55 6.72 3.55 -3.18
N LEU A 56 7.73 4.44 -3.12
CA LEU A 56 8.97 4.26 -3.85
C LEU A 56 9.73 3.00 -3.42
N GLY A 57 9.71 2.68 -2.12
CA GLY A 57 10.27 1.43 -1.62
C GLY A 57 9.63 0.21 -2.29
N TYR A 58 8.30 0.12 -2.34
CA TYR A 58 7.61 -0.99 -3.02
C TYR A 58 7.83 -0.99 -4.53
N ASN A 59 7.92 0.17 -5.15
CA ASN A 59 8.20 0.29 -6.58
C ASN A 59 9.60 -0.23 -6.92
N GLU A 60 10.63 0.12 -6.15
CA GLU A 60 12.00 -0.35 -6.34
C GLU A 60 12.14 -1.85 -6.09
N TYR A 61 11.44 -2.40 -5.10
CA TYR A 61 11.47 -3.81 -4.74
C TYR A 61 10.59 -4.68 -5.63
N ALA A 62 9.84 -4.10 -6.57
CA ALA A 62 8.84 -4.81 -7.35
C ALA A 62 9.38 -6.02 -8.11
N GLN A 63 10.55 -5.87 -8.77
CA GLN A 63 11.15 -6.97 -9.51
C GLN A 63 11.58 -8.11 -8.57
N VAL A 64 12.14 -7.77 -7.40
CA VAL A 64 12.55 -8.78 -6.42
C VAL A 64 11.33 -9.50 -5.83
N PHE A 65 10.24 -8.80 -5.56
CA PHE A 65 8.99 -9.44 -5.15
C PHE A 65 8.49 -10.44 -6.19
N ARG A 66 8.47 -10.07 -7.48
CA ARG A 66 8.04 -10.95 -8.57
C ARG A 66 8.91 -12.22 -8.67
N THR A 67 10.24 -12.09 -8.57
CA THR A 67 11.15 -13.25 -8.58
C THR A 67 11.00 -14.15 -7.35
N ASN A 68 10.34 -13.66 -6.29
CA ASN A 68 10.02 -14.40 -5.07
C ASN A 68 8.54 -14.82 -5.00
N GLY A 69 7.85 -14.88 -6.15
CA GLY A 69 6.52 -15.47 -6.27
C GLY A 69 5.37 -14.53 -5.92
N VAL A 70 5.58 -13.22 -5.92
CA VAL A 70 4.52 -12.21 -5.80
C VAL A 70 4.00 -11.85 -7.20
N ASP A 71 2.71 -12.01 -7.42
CA ASP A 71 2.06 -11.72 -8.69
C ASP A 71 1.78 -10.22 -8.86
N GLU A 72 1.33 -9.57 -7.78
CA GLU A 72 0.85 -8.18 -7.81
C GLU A 72 1.34 -7.38 -6.59
N ILE A 73 1.58 -6.08 -6.79
CA ILE A 73 1.84 -5.14 -5.71
C ILE A 73 0.79 -4.04 -5.77
N LEU A 74 0.01 -3.88 -4.70
CA LEU A 74 -1.11 -2.97 -4.63
C LEU A 74 -0.88 -1.87 -3.60
N CYS A 75 -1.15 -0.62 -4.00
CA CYS A 75 -1.25 0.52 -3.09
C CYS A 75 -2.72 0.89 -2.88
N ILE A 76 -3.25 0.68 -1.69
CA ILE A 76 -4.64 0.98 -1.34
C ILE A 76 -4.69 2.32 -0.59
N SER A 77 -5.56 3.23 -1.02
CA SER A 77 -5.71 4.52 -0.35
C SER A 77 -7.13 5.06 -0.44
N VAL A 78 -7.59 5.74 0.63
CA VAL A 78 -8.86 6.47 0.67
C VAL A 78 -8.70 7.77 -0.12
N ASN A 79 -8.52 7.63 -1.42
CA ASN A 79 -8.41 8.68 -2.42
C ASN A 79 -9.24 8.30 -3.65
N ASP A 80 -9.57 9.29 -4.47
CA ASP A 80 -10.16 9.08 -5.78
C ASP A 80 -9.11 8.59 -6.80
N PRO A 81 -9.54 7.97 -7.92
CA PRO A 81 -8.61 7.42 -8.92
C PRO A 81 -7.78 8.49 -9.62
N PHE A 82 -8.27 9.72 -9.74
CA PHE A 82 -7.55 10.81 -10.42
C PHE A 82 -6.36 11.28 -9.57
N SER A 83 -6.58 11.46 -8.27
CA SER A 83 -5.51 11.80 -7.31
C SER A 83 -4.45 10.71 -7.26
N LEU A 84 -4.83 9.43 -7.24
CA LEU A 84 -3.88 8.31 -7.23
C LEU A 84 -3.08 8.22 -8.53
N THR A 85 -3.72 8.39 -9.68
CA THR A 85 -3.03 8.38 -10.98
C THR A 85 -2.01 9.53 -11.07
N THR A 86 -2.41 10.73 -10.64
CA THR A 86 -1.50 11.88 -10.65
C THR A 86 -0.32 11.65 -9.70
N TRP A 87 -0.58 11.09 -8.54
CA TRP A 87 0.49 10.76 -7.58
C TRP A 87 1.44 9.71 -8.12
N ALA A 88 0.94 8.64 -8.72
CA ALA A 88 1.74 7.59 -9.35
C ALA A 88 2.69 8.18 -10.41
N GLN A 89 2.16 9.04 -11.27
CA GLN A 89 2.93 9.72 -12.32
C GLN A 89 4.00 10.66 -11.75
N THR A 90 3.64 11.42 -10.72
CA THR A 90 4.56 12.37 -10.06
C THR A 90 5.74 11.66 -9.41
N GLU A 91 5.49 10.51 -8.79
CA GLU A 91 6.53 9.71 -8.12
C GLU A 91 7.27 8.75 -9.09
N GLY A 92 6.80 8.60 -10.33
CA GLY A 92 7.36 7.63 -11.28
C GLY A 92 7.15 6.18 -10.83
N ALA A 93 6.06 5.91 -10.11
CA ALA A 93 5.76 4.59 -9.57
C ALA A 93 4.92 3.78 -10.57
N ASP A 94 5.58 3.09 -11.49
CA ASP A 94 4.98 2.33 -12.59
C ASP A 94 4.89 0.82 -12.33
N GLN A 95 5.48 0.33 -11.22
CA GLN A 95 5.50 -1.07 -10.85
C GLN A 95 4.44 -1.46 -9.81
N VAL A 96 3.66 -0.50 -9.33
CA VAL A 96 2.63 -0.65 -8.30
C VAL A 96 1.26 -0.33 -8.88
N HIS A 97 0.28 -1.18 -8.62
CA HIS A 97 -1.11 -0.92 -9.00
C HIS A 97 -1.83 -0.13 -7.90
N PHE A 98 -2.46 0.97 -8.27
CA PHE A 98 -3.14 1.86 -7.33
C PHE A 98 -4.62 1.51 -7.24
N ILE A 99 -5.10 1.30 -6.03
CA ILE A 99 -6.48 0.89 -5.73
C ILE A 99 -7.18 2.01 -4.94
N PRO A 100 -8.09 2.75 -5.58
CA PRO A 100 -8.84 3.83 -4.94
C PRO A 100 -9.97 3.29 -4.07
N ASP A 101 -9.78 3.28 -2.76
CA ASP A 101 -10.83 3.00 -1.76
C ASP A 101 -11.60 4.29 -1.44
N VAL A 102 -12.18 4.91 -2.47
CA VAL A 102 -12.73 6.27 -2.43
C VAL A 102 -13.79 6.46 -1.33
N ASN A 103 -14.61 5.45 -1.08
CA ASN A 103 -15.62 5.46 -0.02
C ASN A 103 -15.08 4.95 1.33
N GLY A 104 -13.87 4.42 1.35
CA GLY A 104 -13.27 3.82 2.53
C GLY A 104 -13.92 2.49 2.93
N ASP A 105 -14.55 1.78 2.00
CA ASP A 105 -15.30 0.55 2.32
C ASP A 105 -14.34 -0.58 2.71
N PHE A 106 -13.28 -0.80 1.94
CA PHE A 106 -12.25 -1.77 2.28
C PHE A 106 -11.54 -1.41 3.60
N THR A 107 -11.13 -0.17 3.74
CA THR A 107 -10.45 0.35 4.94
C THR A 107 -11.33 0.20 6.19
N ARG A 108 -12.65 0.41 6.07
CA ARG A 108 -13.60 0.25 7.18
C ARG A 108 -13.77 -1.20 7.58
N GLU A 109 -13.98 -2.09 6.61
CA GLU A 109 -14.12 -3.53 6.86
C GLU A 109 -12.84 -4.14 7.44
N MET A 110 -11.67 -3.66 7.02
CA MET A 110 -10.37 -3.98 7.61
C MET A 110 -10.17 -3.38 9.00
N LYS A 111 -11.12 -2.59 9.52
CA LYS A 111 -11.01 -1.85 10.80
C LYS A 111 -9.76 -0.96 10.89
N MET A 112 -9.28 -0.51 9.74
CA MET A 112 -8.10 0.34 9.59
C MET A 112 -8.45 1.81 9.32
N MET A 113 -9.72 2.19 9.51
CA MET A 113 -10.18 3.58 9.36
C MET A 113 -9.68 4.43 10.54
N VAL A 114 -9.08 5.56 10.21
CA VAL A 114 -8.63 6.58 11.19
C VAL A 114 -9.24 7.95 10.87
N ASN A 115 -9.64 8.67 11.90
CA ASN A 115 -10.14 10.02 11.77
C ASN A 115 -8.99 11.03 11.90
N LEU A 116 -8.63 11.66 10.80
CA LEU A 116 -7.60 12.70 10.70
C LEU A 116 -8.20 14.09 10.43
N SER A 117 -9.46 14.31 10.81
CA SER A 117 -10.17 15.58 10.58
C SER A 117 -9.48 16.77 11.27
N SER A 118 -8.82 16.56 12.40
CA SER A 118 -8.04 17.60 13.07
C SER A 118 -6.83 18.08 12.26
N GLN A 119 -6.40 17.28 11.28
CA GLN A 119 -5.31 17.60 10.34
C GLN A 119 -5.83 18.02 8.95
N GLY A 120 -7.15 18.20 8.82
CA GLY A 120 -7.79 18.54 7.56
C GLY A 120 -7.87 17.40 6.54
N MET A 121 -7.57 16.16 6.94
CA MET A 121 -7.52 15.00 6.04
C MET A 121 -8.80 14.15 6.04
N GLY A 122 -9.71 14.38 6.98
CA GLY A 122 -10.93 13.58 7.13
C GLY A 122 -10.65 12.15 7.58
N TYR A 123 -11.46 11.19 7.07
CA TYR A 123 -11.26 9.77 7.34
C TYR A 123 -10.29 9.16 6.33
N ARG A 124 -9.29 8.43 6.83
CA ARG A 124 -8.20 7.84 6.04
C ARG A 124 -7.89 6.42 6.48
N SER A 125 -7.02 5.74 5.72
CA SER A 125 -6.50 4.46 6.13
C SER A 125 -5.37 4.60 7.14
N TRP A 126 -5.31 3.67 8.08
CA TRP A 126 -4.09 3.41 8.84
C TRP A 126 -2.99 2.94 7.89
N ARG A 127 -1.72 3.11 8.29
CA ARG A 127 -0.57 2.65 7.52
C ARG A 127 -0.24 1.21 7.87
N TYR A 128 -0.25 0.33 6.86
CA TYR A 128 0.11 -1.08 7.01
C TYR A 128 0.58 -1.67 5.69
N SER A 129 1.14 -2.89 5.76
CA SER A 129 1.34 -3.76 4.60
C SER A 129 0.88 -5.18 4.93
N MET A 130 0.51 -5.94 3.91
CA MET A 130 0.07 -7.33 4.06
C MET A 130 0.50 -8.17 2.87
N LEU A 131 0.80 -9.44 3.15
CA LEU A 131 0.93 -10.51 2.17
C LEU A 131 -0.36 -11.30 2.15
N VAL A 132 -0.97 -11.42 1.00
CA VAL A 132 -2.24 -12.13 0.79
C VAL A 132 -1.98 -13.27 -0.20
N ARG A 133 -2.41 -14.49 0.15
CA ARG A 133 -2.39 -15.64 -0.76
C ARG A 133 -3.79 -16.17 -0.95
N ASP A 134 -4.23 -16.22 -2.19
CA ASP A 134 -5.59 -16.69 -2.54
C ASP A 134 -6.68 -16.06 -1.66
N GLY A 135 -6.61 -14.72 -1.51
CA GLY A 135 -7.56 -13.95 -0.72
C GLY A 135 -7.43 -14.08 0.80
N VAL A 136 -6.47 -14.86 1.32
CA VAL A 136 -6.21 -15.00 2.78
C VAL A 136 -4.98 -14.20 3.18
N ILE A 137 -5.11 -13.37 4.22
CA ILE A 137 -4.01 -12.57 4.77
C ILE A 137 -3.06 -13.50 5.52
N GLU A 138 -1.90 -13.78 4.93
CA GLU A 138 -0.87 -14.61 5.54
C GLU A 138 -0.07 -13.85 6.58
N LYS A 139 0.28 -12.59 6.26
CA LYS A 139 1.08 -11.72 7.13
C LYS A 139 0.59 -10.29 7.05
N MET A 140 0.65 -9.57 8.19
CA MET A 140 0.28 -8.16 8.26
C MET A 140 1.24 -7.39 9.17
N PHE A 141 1.78 -6.29 8.66
CA PHE A 141 2.62 -5.35 9.40
C PHE A 141 1.91 -4.02 9.52
N VAL A 142 1.61 -3.61 10.74
CA VAL A 142 0.84 -2.38 11.00
C VAL A 142 1.71 -1.39 11.77
N GLU A 143 1.80 -0.16 11.28
CA GLU A 143 2.54 0.89 11.95
C GLU A 143 1.87 1.30 13.27
N ARG A 144 2.67 1.80 14.20
CA ARG A 144 2.15 2.29 15.49
C ARG A 144 1.31 3.56 15.33
N GLU A 145 1.66 4.38 14.33
CA GLU A 145 1.01 5.63 14.02
C GLU A 145 0.55 5.67 12.56
N ALA A 146 -0.62 6.24 12.31
CA ALA A 146 -1.17 6.32 10.96
C ALA A 146 -0.41 7.32 10.08
N VAL A 147 -0.01 8.46 10.66
CA VAL A 147 0.65 9.58 9.98
C VAL A 147 1.82 10.12 10.80
N GLY A 148 2.69 10.89 10.16
CA GLY A 148 3.76 11.63 10.83
C GLY A 148 5.05 10.84 11.07
N THR A 149 5.05 9.54 10.79
CA THR A 149 6.23 8.68 10.94
C THR A 149 6.63 8.01 9.63
N ILE A 150 7.91 7.73 9.50
CA ILE A 150 8.45 6.92 8.42
C ILE A 150 7.93 5.48 8.57
N PRO A 151 7.60 4.76 7.47
CA PRO A 151 7.21 3.36 7.56
C PRO A 151 8.38 2.52 8.10
N VAL A 152 8.23 1.98 9.31
CA VAL A 152 9.26 1.19 10.00
C VAL A 152 9.03 -0.29 9.77
N VAL A 153 7.79 -0.76 10.00
CA VAL A 153 7.46 -2.19 9.89
C VAL A 153 6.68 -2.51 8.62
N SER A 154 5.99 -1.55 8.03
CA SER A 154 5.17 -1.75 6.82
C SER A 154 5.92 -1.44 5.51
N ASN A 155 7.24 -1.26 5.56
CA ASN A 155 8.06 -0.98 4.39
C ASN A 155 8.32 -2.25 3.54
N ALA A 156 8.80 -2.04 2.32
CA ALA A 156 9.06 -3.12 1.36
C ALA A 156 10.14 -4.10 1.83
N GLU A 157 11.19 -3.61 2.48
CA GLU A 157 12.27 -4.45 2.98
C GLU A 157 11.78 -5.43 4.06
N THR A 158 10.97 -4.96 5.00
CA THR A 158 10.38 -5.82 6.04
C THR A 158 9.50 -6.91 5.43
N MET A 159 8.71 -6.57 4.41
CA MET A 159 7.88 -7.53 3.69
C MET A 159 8.73 -8.55 2.92
N LEU A 160 9.77 -8.10 2.22
CA LEU A 160 10.67 -8.99 1.50
C LEU A 160 11.40 -9.95 2.45
N ASN A 161 11.91 -9.45 3.58
CA ASN A 161 12.56 -10.29 4.58
C ASN A 161 11.62 -11.37 5.16
N TYR A 162 10.33 -11.11 5.23
CA TYR A 162 9.35 -12.12 5.62
C TYR A 162 9.17 -13.19 4.53
N ILE A 163 9.09 -12.78 3.26
CA ILE A 163 8.90 -13.70 2.12
C ILE A 163 10.15 -14.54 1.88
N ASN A 164 11.30 -13.90 1.80
CA ASN A 164 12.60 -14.53 1.60
C ASN A 164 13.72 -13.67 2.22
N PRO A 165 14.22 -14.00 3.41
CA PRO A 165 15.28 -13.25 4.08
C PRO A 165 16.62 -13.27 3.33
N GLU A 166 16.82 -14.26 2.44
CA GLU A 166 18.06 -14.40 1.64
C GLU A 166 17.96 -13.71 0.27
N ALA A 167 16.83 -13.06 -0.02
CA ALA A 167 16.66 -12.35 -1.29
C ALA A 167 17.64 -11.19 -1.40
N GLU A 168 18.29 -11.08 -2.58
CA GLU A 168 19.15 -9.96 -2.89
C GLU A 168 18.32 -8.68 -2.98
N LYS A 169 18.66 -7.69 -2.16
CA LYS A 169 17.93 -6.42 -2.09
C LYS A 169 18.39 -5.49 -3.20
N PRO A 170 17.48 -4.73 -3.82
CA PRO A 170 17.86 -3.75 -4.82
C PRO A 170 18.68 -2.63 -4.17
N GLU A 171 19.60 -2.04 -4.94
CA GLU A 171 20.24 -0.79 -4.53
C GLU A 171 19.20 0.32 -4.44
N GLN A 172 19.18 1.04 -3.33
CA GLN A 172 18.27 2.17 -3.17
C GLN A 172 18.60 3.27 -4.17
N THR A 173 17.58 3.79 -4.85
CA THR A 173 17.78 4.90 -5.78
C THR A 173 18.25 6.16 -5.05
N VAL A 174 18.88 7.07 -5.80
CA VAL A 174 19.31 8.39 -5.29
C VAL A 174 18.12 9.16 -4.71
N VAL A 175 16.93 9.01 -5.29
CA VAL A 175 15.69 9.67 -4.84
C VAL A 175 15.29 9.17 -3.45
N LEU A 176 15.25 7.87 -3.24
CA LEU A 176 14.90 7.29 -1.95
C LEU A 176 15.93 7.65 -0.87
N MET A 177 17.21 7.61 -1.20
CA MET A 177 18.27 8.06 -0.30
C MET A 177 18.18 9.54 0.05
N GLN A 178 17.80 10.40 -0.89
CA GLN A 178 17.60 11.83 -0.64
C GLN A 178 16.40 12.08 0.29
N LEU A 179 15.29 11.37 0.08
CA LEU A 179 14.12 11.43 0.96
C LEU A 179 14.48 11.02 2.39
N TRP A 180 15.21 9.94 2.56
CA TRP A 180 15.71 9.52 3.88
C TRP A 180 16.57 10.58 4.56
N ARG A 181 17.51 11.20 3.82
CA ARG A 181 18.35 12.27 4.35
C ARG A 181 17.54 13.49 4.80
N THR A 182 16.52 13.88 4.03
CA THR A 182 15.67 15.02 4.34
C THR A 182 14.85 14.80 5.62
N ILE A 183 14.52 13.55 5.95
CA ILE A 183 13.72 13.22 7.14
C ILE A 183 14.58 13.10 8.38
N LEU A 184 15.83 12.65 8.23
CA LEU A 184 16.76 12.46 9.35
C LEU A 184 17.54 13.73 9.71
N SER A 185 17.43 14.79 8.90
CA SER A 185 17.99 16.12 9.18
C SER A 185 17.02 17.02 9.94
#